data_65fd5c781c5a58933ba7ec087d300035
#
_entry.id   65fd5c781c5a58933ba7ec087d300035
#
_cell.length_a   1.000
_cell.length_b   1.000
_cell.length_c   1.000
_cell.angle_alpha   90.00
_cell.angle_beta   90.00
_cell.angle_gamma   90.00
#
_symmetry.space_group_name_H-M   'P 1'
#
loop_
_entity.id
_entity.type
_entity.pdbx_description
1 polymer ?
#
loop_
_entity_poly.entity_id
_entity_poly.type
_entity_poly.pdbx_seq_one_letter_code
_entity_poly.pdbx_strand_id
1 'polypeptide(L)'
;MRFRPALSMVPLDMNAVLDQKPFLLRLGAFVRFSHTVFALPFALSSMWEAGNGRVQAAVFGWILVCMVGARTAAMCFNRLMDWEIDKGNPRTADRHKLVTRPQAWGVLAVSVCLVFAATWNLNPMCFYLTPLMLLIIGFYSLTKRFTALSHLFLGLALGVAPIGASLAVSGVFWRLPAFLLGGAVALWTFGFDLIYSTLDVEFDKGRGLYSFPSRYGVAAALRLARGLHVAAAAGFAGFGWAAHLGAAYWAGFGVALLGLVWEHRLARTLDVGLVNRAFFQINAMVSVALLAGVAIELRVVQNALR
;
A
#
# COMPACT_ATOMS: atom_id res chain seq x y z
N MET A 1 9.49 51.53 -30.40
CA MET A 1 9.49 50.44 -29.39
C MET A 1 9.43 49.13 -30.14
N ARG A 2 10.52 48.36 -30.23
CA ARG A 2 10.57 47.05 -30.89
C ARG A 2 10.24 45.99 -29.87
N PHE A 3 9.14 45.27 -30.05
CA PHE A 3 8.81 44.07 -29.28
C PHE A 3 9.87 43.00 -29.55
N ARG A 4 10.57 42.55 -28.50
CA ARG A 4 11.38 41.31 -28.54
C ARG A 4 10.41 40.12 -28.47
N PRO A 5 10.52 39.11 -29.35
CA PRO A 5 9.75 37.92 -29.23
C PRO A 5 10.18 37.16 -27.96
N ALA A 6 9.18 36.68 -27.21
CA ALA A 6 9.38 35.80 -26.06
C ALA A 6 10.17 34.56 -26.50
N LEU A 7 11.22 34.23 -25.76
CA LEU A 7 11.94 32.95 -25.89
C LEU A 7 10.93 31.82 -25.83
N SER A 8 10.77 31.12 -26.92
CA SER A 8 10.06 29.84 -26.97
C SER A 8 10.81 28.89 -26.03
N MET A 9 10.19 28.57 -24.89
CA MET A 9 10.64 27.44 -24.07
C MET A 9 10.55 26.19 -24.96
N VAL A 10 11.68 25.68 -25.40
CA VAL A 10 11.79 24.36 -26.01
C VAL A 10 11.23 23.37 -24.98
N PRO A 11 10.19 22.58 -25.29
CA PRO A 11 9.72 21.57 -24.37
C PRO A 11 10.89 20.64 -24.08
N LEU A 12 11.36 20.61 -22.85
CA LEU A 12 12.34 19.61 -22.41
C LEU A 12 11.78 18.25 -22.80
N ASP A 13 12.46 17.55 -23.70
CA ASP A 13 12.07 16.20 -24.09
C ASP A 13 12.17 15.29 -22.86
N MET A 14 11.01 15.07 -22.25
CA MET A 14 10.89 14.30 -21.01
C MET A 14 11.45 12.88 -21.19
N ASN A 15 11.48 12.37 -22.43
CA ASN A 15 12.05 11.06 -22.76
C ASN A 15 13.58 11.10 -22.61
N ALA A 16 14.24 12.15 -23.13
CA ALA A 16 15.69 12.34 -22.99
C ALA A 16 16.11 12.49 -21.52
N VAL A 17 15.30 13.14 -20.70
CA VAL A 17 15.56 13.29 -19.25
C VAL A 17 15.33 11.98 -18.50
N LEU A 18 14.37 11.17 -18.91
CA LEU A 18 14.10 9.86 -18.28
C LEU A 18 15.16 8.81 -18.64
N ASP A 19 15.67 8.82 -19.88
CA ASP A 19 16.73 7.90 -20.33
C ASP A 19 18.06 8.14 -19.63
N GLN A 20 18.30 9.33 -19.08
CA GLN A 20 19.50 9.64 -18.30
C GLN A 20 19.46 9.12 -16.85
N LYS A 21 18.29 8.70 -16.34
CA LYS A 21 18.19 8.19 -14.96
C LYS A 21 18.59 6.72 -14.87
N PRO A 22 19.35 6.32 -13.83
CA PRO A 22 19.68 4.92 -13.58
C PRO A 22 18.45 4.04 -13.55
N PHE A 23 18.54 2.80 -14.07
CA PHE A 23 17.43 1.86 -14.15
C PHE A 23 16.68 1.68 -12.82
N LEU A 24 17.42 1.60 -11.71
CA LEU A 24 16.81 1.43 -10.37
C LEU A 24 15.91 2.60 -9.98
N LEU A 25 16.24 3.82 -10.33
CA LEU A 25 15.38 4.98 -10.07
C LEU A 25 14.12 4.97 -10.94
N ARG A 26 14.26 4.59 -12.22
CA ARG A 26 13.13 4.43 -13.13
C ARG A 26 12.20 3.31 -12.67
N LEU A 27 12.78 2.18 -12.24
CA LEU A 27 12.04 1.06 -11.67
C LEU A 27 11.29 1.46 -10.39
N GLY A 28 11.96 2.16 -9.46
CA GLY A 28 11.33 2.67 -8.24
C GLY A 28 10.12 3.58 -8.53
N ALA A 29 10.22 4.44 -9.54
CA ALA A 29 9.11 5.27 -10.01
C ALA A 29 7.99 4.42 -10.66
N PHE A 30 8.36 3.42 -11.48
CA PHE A 30 7.43 2.51 -12.15
C PHE A 30 6.58 1.70 -11.16
N VAL A 31 7.19 1.14 -10.12
CA VAL A 31 6.51 0.38 -9.06
C VAL A 31 5.96 1.27 -7.93
N ARG A 32 6.12 2.60 -8.02
CA ARG A 32 5.76 3.55 -6.96
C ARG A 32 6.29 3.10 -5.60
N PHE A 33 7.60 2.93 -5.51
CA PHE A 33 8.27 2.37 -4.32
C PHE A 33 7.96 3.16 -3.03
N SER A 34 7.78 4.49 -3.12
CA SER A 34 7.39 5.33 -1.99
C SER A 34 6.10 4.88 -1.30
N HIS A 35 5.17 4.26 -2.04
CA HIS A 35 3.92 3.73 -1.46
C HIS A 35 4.13 2.45 -0.61
N THR A 36 5.35 1.92 -0.51
CA THR A 36 5.68 0.84 0.45
C THR A 36 5.41 1.27 1.89
N VAL A 37 5.45 2.58 2.18
CA VAL A 37 5.09 3.16 3.47
C VAL A 37 3.64 2.84 3.90
N PHE A 38 2.77 2.40 3.02
CA PHE A 38 1.40 2.05 3.39
C PHE A 38 1.27 0.65 4.02
N ALA A 39 2.07 -0.31 3.62
CA ALA A 39 1.98 -1.68 4.11
C ALA A 39 3.12 -2.07 5.07
N LEU A 40 4.34 -1.59 4.80
CA LEU A 40 5.53 -1.95 5.57
C LEU A 40 5.41 -1.61 7.06
N PRO A 41 4.92 -0.43 7.49
CA PRO A 41 4.79 -0.13 8.91
C PRO A 41 3.88 -1.12 9.64
N PHE A 42 2.80 -1.58 9.03
CA PHE A 42 1.90 -2.57 9.65
C PHE A 42 2.52 -3.96 9.72
N ALA A 43 3.27 -4.36 8.68
CA ALA A 43 4.04 -5.61 8.73
C ALA A 43 5.07 -5.56 9.87
N LEU A 44 5.80 -4.45 10.03
CA LEU A 44 6.77 -4.26 11.12
C LEU A 44 6.09 -4.21 12.49
N SER A 45 4.93 -3.57 12.62
CA SER A 45 4.14 -3.55 13.86
C SER A 45 3.76 -4.96 14.30
N SER A 46 3.24 -5.77 13.37
CA SER A 46 2.85 -7.15 13.64
C SER A 46 4.06 -8.06 13.92
N MET A 47 5.17 -7.85 13.20
CA MET A 47 6.43 -8.53 13.42
C MET A 47 6.96 -8.30 14.85
N TRP A 48 7.03 -7.04 15.28
CA TRP A 48 7.53 -6.71 16.62
C TRP A 48 6.57 -7.15 17.72
N GLU A 49 5.26 -7.03 17.51
CA GLU A 49 4.26 -7.59 18.43
C GLU A 49 4.47 -9.10 18.59
N ALA A 50 4.56 -9.85 17.47
CA ALA A 50 4.73 -11.30 17.49
C ALA A 50 6.02 -11.77 18.17
N GLY A 51 7.08 -10.96 18.10
CA GLY A 51 8.38 -11.21 18.73
C GLY A 51 8.55 -10.57 20.10
N ASN A 52 7.50 -10.00 20.70
CA ASN A 52 7.58 -9.22 21.95
C ASN A 52 8.73 -8.20 21.93
N GLY A 53 8.84 -7.48 20.81
CA GLY A 53 9.88 -6.47 20.58
C GLY A 53 11.26 -7.03 20.23
N ARG A 54 11.44 -8.35 20.18
CA ARG A 54 12.72 -9.00 19.87
C ARG A 54 12.56 -9.85 18.60
N VAL A 55 13.28 -9.48 17.56
CA VAL A 55 13.30 -10.21 16.27
C VAL A 55 14.74 -10.43 15.87
N GLN A 56 15.05 -11.65 15.46
CA GLN A 56 16.38 -11.99 14.95
C GLN A 56 16.65 -11.16 13.66
N ALA A 57 17.87 -10.62 13.53
CA ALA A 57 18.23 -9.77 12.39
C ALA A 57 18.02 -10.48 11.03
N ALA A 58 18.29 -11.79 10.96
CA ALA A 58 18.06 -12.59 9.76
C ALA A 58 16.56 -12.64 9.39
N VAL A 59 15.67 -12.91 10.36
CA VAL A 59 14.21 -12.92 10.15
C VAL A 59 13.71 -11.56 9.70
N PHE A 60 14.17 -10.49 10.36
CA PHE A 60 13.88 -9.12 9.97
C PHE A 60 14.29 -8.84 8.51
N GLY A 61 15.53 -9.22 8.14
CA GLY A 61 16.05 -9.06 6.79
C GLY A 61 15.20 -9.80 5.74
N TRP A 62 14.82 -11.05 6.01
CA TRP A 62 14.00 -11.83 5.09
C TRP A 62 12.56 -11.30 4.98
N ILE A 63 11.97 -10.77 6.06
CA ILE A 63 10.67 -10.08 6.00
C ILE A 63 10.78 -8.85 5.08
N LEU A 64 11.85 -8.04 5.18
CA LEU A 64 12.04 -6.89 4.28
C LEU A 64 12.20 -7.33 2.82
N VAL A 65 12.99 -8.36 2.54
CA VAL A 65 13.13 -8.93 1.18
C VAL A 65 11.79 -9.39 0.65
N CYS A 66 11.01 -10.12 1.46
CA CYS A 66 9.66 -10.58 1.09
C CYS A 66 8.73 -9.40 0.79
N MET A 67 8.68 -8.37 1.65
CA MET A 67 7.83 -7.20 1.48
C MET A 67 8.18 -6.40 0.21
N VAL A 68 9.47 -6.15 -0.04
CA VAL A 68 9.94 -5.43 -1.23
C VAL A 68 9.69 -6.26 -2.48
N GLY A 69 9.98 -7.56 -2.45
CA GLY A 69 9.72 -8.49 -3.55
C GLY A 69 8.23 -8.60 -3.89
N ALA A 70 7.38 -8.84 -2.89
CA ALA A 70 5.94 -8.95 -3.07
C ALA A 70 5.34 -7.65 -3.62
N ARG A 71 5.76 -6.49 -3.09
CA ARG A 71 5.34 -5.18 -3.60
C ARG A 71 5.76 -4.96 -5.03
N THR A 72 7.01 -5.27 -5.36
CA THR A 72 7.55 -5.11 -6.72
C THR A 72 6.83 -6.04 -7.69
N ALA A 73 6.63 -7.31 -7.33
CA ALA A 73 5.88 -8.28 -8.13
C ALA A 73 4.44 -7.79 -8.39
N ALA A 74 3.71 -7.38 -7.33
CA ALA A 74 2.34 -6.88 -7.43
C ALA A 74 2.24 -5.69 -8.38
N MET A 75 3.16 -4.71 -8.25
CA MET A 75 3.13 -3.51 -9.08
C MET A 75 3.56 -3.78 -10.52
N CYS A 76 4.58 -4.62 -10.75
CA CYS A 76 4.94 -5.04 -12.11
C CYS A 76 3.78 -5.77 -12.79
N PHE A 77 3.14 -6.72 -12.10
CA PHE A 77 1.98 -7.43 -12.63
C PHE A 77 0.82 -6.47 -12.93
N ASN A 78 0.50 -5.56 -12.01
CA ASN A 78 -0.53 -4.54 -12.22
C ASN A 78 -0.25 -3.70 -13.48
N ARG A 79 1.00 -3.20 -13.65
CA ARG A 79 1.38 -2.41 -14.82
C ARG A 79 1.35 -3.20 -16.12
N LEU A 80 1.76 -4.46 -16.08
CA LEU A 80 1.72 -5.35 -17.25
C LEU A 80 0.29 -5.62 -17.70
N MET A 81 -0.60 -5.87 -16.74
CA MET A 81 -2.03 -6.09 -17.03
C MET A 81 -2.70 -4.81 -17.54
N ASP A 82 -2.38 -3.66 -16.96
CA ASP A 82 -3.00 -2.39 -17.31
C ASP A 82 -2.24 -1.60 -18.41
N TRP A 83 -1.28 -2.22 -19.08
CA TRP A 83 -0.36 -1.53 -20.01
C TRP A 83 -1.05 -0.64 -21.02
N GLU A 84 -2.07 -1.15 -21.71
CA GLU A 84 -2.80 -0.39 -22.72
C GLU A 84 -3.83 0.58 -22.10
N ILE A 85 -4.37 0.25 -20.95
CA ILE A 85 -5.27 1.13 -20.18
C ILE A 85 -4.50 2.35 -19.69
N ASP A 86 -3.31 2.15 -19.11
CA ASP A 86 -2.46 3.21 -18.57
C ASP A 86 -2.00 4.20 -19.65
N LYS A 87 -1.71 3.74 -20.89
CA LYS A 87 -1.38 4.62 -22.02
C LYS A 87 -2.49 5.59 -22.37
N GLY A 88 -3.73 5.18 -22.23
CA GLY A 88 -4.90 6.00 -22.54
C GLY A 88 -5.32 6.96 -21.42
N ASN A 89 -4.74 6.88 -20.23
CA ASN A 89 -5.08 7.73 -19.10
C ASN A 89 -4.04 8.84 -18.93
N PRO A 90 -4.39 10.14 -19.06
CA PRO A 90 -3.46 11.26 -18.92
C PRO A 90 -2.63 11.24 -17.62
N ARG A 91 -3.19 10.69 -16.51
CA ARG A 91 -2.50 10.59 -15.22
C ARG A 91 -1.42 9.51 -15.17
N THR A 92 -1.48 8.54 -16.08
CA THR A 92 -0.63 7.33 -16.02
C THR A 92 0.13 7.09 -17.34
N ALA A 93 -0.14 7.86 -18.37
CA ALA A 93 0.42 7.69 -19.71
C ALA A 93 1.96 7.61 -19.79
N ASP A 94 2.66 8.31 -18.89
CA ASP A 94 4.13 8.30 -18.88
C ASP A 94 4.77 7.07 -18.22
N ARG A 95 3.98 6.20 -17.58
CA ARG A 95 4.51 5.04 -16.86
C ARG A 95 5.22 4.04 -17.77
N HIS A 96 4.71 3.81 -18.99
CA HIS A 96 5.30 2.89 -19.96
C HIS A 96 6.65 3.35 -20.51
N LYS A 97 7.00 4.65 -20.30
CA LYS A 97 8.31 5.22 -20.68
C LYS A 97 9.40 4.91 -19.66
N LEU A 98 9.03 4.53 -18.43
CA LEU A 98 9.99 4.27 -17.35
C LEU A 98 10.69 2.93 -17.50
N VAL A 99 9.97 1.90 -17.91
CA VAL A 99 10.44 0.51 -18.00
C VAL A 99 9.79 -0.15 -19.21
N THR A 100 10.54 -0.93 -19.99
CA THR A 100 9.99 -1.67 -21.12
C THR A 100 9.19 -2.91 -20.69
N ARG A 101 8.30 -3.42 -21.53
CA ARG A 101 7.52 -4.63 -21.22
C ARG A 101 8.39 -5.85 -20.87
N PRO A 102 9.44 -6.19 -21.63
CA PRO A 102 10.33 -7.29 -21.27
C PRO A 102 11.05 -7.07 -19.93
N GLN A 103 11.51 -5.85 -19.66
CA GLN A 103 12.11 -5.51 -18.36
C GLN A 103 11.11 -5.69 -17.22
N ALA A 104 9.85 -5.27 -17.38
CA ALA A 104 8.82 -5.44 -16.36
C ALA A 104 8.53 -6.93 -16.09
N TRP A 105 8.49 -7.79 -17.12
CA TRP A 105 8.38 -9.24 -16.95
C TRP A 105 9.58 -9.85 -16.25
N GLY A 106 10.80 -9.44 -16.61
CA GLY A 106 12.02 -9.89 -15.96
C GLY A 106 12.07 -9.50 -14.48
N VAL A 107 11.72 -8.25 -14.15
CA VAL A 107 11.62 -7.79 -12.75
C VAL A 107 10.55 -8.54 -11.98
N LEU A 108 9.39 -8.82 -12.59
CA LEU A 108 8.34 -9.64 -11.99
C LEU A 108 8.87 -11.03 -11.62
N ALA A 109 9.50 -11.71 -12.57
CA ALA A 109 10.04 -13.05 -12.37
C ALA A 109 11.08 -13.07 -11.23
N VAL A 110 12.05 -12.17 -11.27
CA VAL A 110 13.07 -12.04 -10.21
C VAL A 110 12.41 -11.73 -8.85
N SER A 111 11.43 -10.85 -8.81
CA SER A 111 10.72 -10.52 -7.57
C SER A 111 9.97 -11.71 -6.99
N VAL A 112 9.31 -12.52 -7.82
CA VAL A 112 8.64 -13.75 -7.38
C VAL A 112 9.66 -14.75 -6.84
N CYS A 113 10.79 -14.96 -7.52
CA CYS A 113 11.87 -15.82 -7.01
C CYS A 113 12.42 -15.33 -5.66
N LEU A 114 12.61 -14.01 -5.50
CA LEU A 114 13.06 -13.44 -4.23
C LEU A 114 12.05 -13.66 -3.10
N VAL A 115 10.74 -13.58 -3.39
CA VAL A 115 9.69 -13.86 -2.40
C VAL A 115 9.74 -15.33 -1.96
N PHE A 116 9.86 -16.27 -2.90
CA PHE A 116 10.01 -17.70 -2.55
C PHE A 116 11.29 -17.95 -1.74
N ALA A 117 12.42 -17.37 -2.15
CA ALA A 117 13.67 -17.48 -1.40
C ALA A 117 13.54 -16.90 0.02
N ALA A 118 12.89 -15.74 0.18
CA ALA A 118 12.68 -15.13 1.49
C ALA A 118 11.81 -16.01 2.37
N THR A 119 10.67 -16.48 1.87
CA THR A 119 9.73 -17.30 2.64
C THR A 119 10.28 -18.68 2.99
N TRP A 120 11.14 -19.26 2.12
CA TRP A 120 11.90 -20.47 2.41
C TRP A 120 12.82 -20.30 3.64
N ASN A 121 13.47 -19.14 3.76
CA ASN A 121 14.37 -18.83 4.87
C ASN A 121 13.62 -18.36 6.13
N LEU A 122 12.32 -18.08 6.07
CA LEU A 122 11.52 -17.71 7.23
C LEU A 122 11.03 -18.94 7.99
N ASN A 123 10.06 -19.64 7.45
CA ASN A 123 9.58 -20.91 7.98
C ASN A 123 8.74 -21.68 6.93
N PRO A 124 8.54 -23.02 7.10
CA PRO A 124 7.80 -23.83 6.13
C PRO A 124 6.39 -23.31 5.82
N MET A 125 5.66 -22.81 6.83
CA MET A 125 4.30 -22.34 6.63
C MET A 125 4.25 -21.07 5.78
N CYS A 126 5.22 -20.14 5.96
CA CYS A 126 5.38 -19.00 5.08
C CYS A 126 5.60 -19.43 3.64
N PHE A 127 6.47 -20.42 3.43
CA PHE A 127 6.77 -20.92 2.10
C PHE A 127 5.54 -21.56 1.43
N TYR A 128 4.81 -22.45 2.12
CA TYR A 128 3.63 -23.10 1.58
C TYR A 128 2.46 -22.12 1.31
N LEU A 129 2.37 -21.02 2.05
CA LEU A 129 1.35 -19.98 1.83
C LEU A 129 1.74 -18.95 0.77
N THR A 130 3.01 -18.94 0.31
CA THR A 130 3.49 -17.99 -0.71
C THR A 130 2.67 -18.01 -2.00
N PRO A 131 2.32 -19.16 -2.61
CA PRO A 131 1.49 -19.15 -3.82
C PRO A 131 0.13 -18.48 -3.60
N LEU A 132 -0.54 -18.76 -2.48
CA LEU A 132 -1.82 -18.14 -2.14
C LEU A 132 -1.67 -16.63 -1.94
N MET A 133 -0.63 -16.19 -1.24
CA MET A 133 -0.34 -14.76 -1.06
C MET A 133 -0.09 -14.07 -2.41
N LEU A 134 0.72 -14.68 -3.29
CA LEU A 134 0.97 -14.13 -4.63
C LEU A 134 -0.30 -14.09 -5.49
N LEU A 135 -1.19 -15.07 -5.37
CA LEU A 135 -2.50 -15.05 -6.01
C LEU A 135 -3.35 -13.88 -5.52
N ILE A 136 -3.46 -13.66 -4.21
CA ILE A 136 -4.23 -12.56 -3.63
C ILE A 136 -3.70 -11.21 -4.11
N ILE A 137 -2.38 -10.99 -4.04
CA ILE A 137 -1.77 -9.72 -4.44
C ILE A 137 -1.72 -9.50 -5.96
N GLY A 138 -1.80 -10.57 -6.76
CA GLY A 138 -1.91 -10.48 -8.22
C GLY A 138 -3.36 -10.27 -8.69
N PHE A 139 -4.29 -11.00 -8.08
CA PHE A 139 -5.68 -11.05 -8.50
C PHE A 139 -6.36 -9.66 -8.49
N TYR A 140 -6.04 -8.81 -7.51
CA TYR A 140 -6.64 -7.46 -7.44
C TYR A 140 -6.44 -6.66 -8.73
N SER A 141 -5.32 -6.87 -9.45
CA SER A 141 -5.01 -6.15 -10.69
C SER A 141 -5.98 -6.44 -11.82
N LEU A 142 -6.69 -7.56 -11.75
CA LEU A 142 -7.65 -7.99 -12.77
C LEU A 142 -9.08 -7.56 -12.45
N THR A 143 -9.36 -7.28 -11.18
CA THR A 143 -10.73 -7.16 -10.64
C THR A 143 -11.51 -5.99 -11.21
N LYS A 144 -10.87 -4.86 -11.51
CA LYS A 144 -11.54 -3.68 -12.12
C LYS A 144 -12.14 -3.94 -13.51
N ARG A 145 -11.88 -5.10 -14.12
CA ARG A 145 -12.40 -5.49 -15.43
C ARG A 145 -13.78 -6.14 -15.34
N PHE A 146 -14.17 -6.63 -14.15
CA PHE A 146 -15.42 -7.37 -13.97
C PHE A 146 -16.17 -7.04 -12.67
N THR A 147 -15.56 -6.30 -11.73
CA THR A 147 -16.24 -5.95 -10.47
C THR A 147 -15.94 -4.53 -10.00
N ALA A 148 -16.94 -3.88 -9.43
CA ALA A 148 -16.80 -2.59 -8.75
C ALA A 148 -16.11 -2.69 -7.37
N LEU A 149 -15.83 -3.92 -6.89
CA LEU A 149 -15.20 -4.18 -5.60
C LEU A 149 -13.67 -4.33 -5.69
N SER A 150 -13.03 -3.83 -6.75
CA SER A 150 -11.57 -3.87 -6.93
C SER A 150 -10.81 -3.30 -5.72
N HIS A 151 -11.37 -2.28 -5.09
CA HIS A 151 -10.84 -1.63 -3.87
C HIS A 151 -10.78 -2.59 -2.66
N LEU A 152 -11.77 -3.48 -2.50
CA LEU A 152 -11.77 -4.53 -1.48
C LEU A 152 -10.59 -5.50 -1.69
N PHE A 153 -10.38 -5.94 -2.95
CA PHE A 153 -9.29 -6.86 -3.27
C PHE A 153 -7.90 -6.22 -3.04
N LEU A 154 -7.77 -4.92 -3.31
CA LEU A 154 -6.56 -4.18 -2.95
C LEU A 154 -6.37 -4.15 -1.42
N GLY A 155 -7.44 -3.90 -0.68
CA GLY A 155 -7.43 -3.94 0.78
C GLY A 155 -6.97 -5.29 1.32
N LEU A 156 -7.55 -6.38 0.83
CA LEU A 156 -7.15 -7.74 1.21
C LEU A 156 -5.67 -8.00 0.89
N ALA A 157 -5.19 -7.55 -0.27
CA ALA A 157 -3.78 -7.71 -0.66
C ALA A 157 -2.81 -7.01 0.30
N LEU A 158 -3.17 -5.84 0.86
CA LEU A 158 -2.34 -5.16 1.87
C LEU A 158 -2.53 -5.79 3.27
N GLY A 159 -3.74 -6.24 3.60
CA GLY A 159 -4.06 -6.86 4.89
C GLY A 159 -3.34 -8.18 5.15
N VAL A 160 -2.86 -8.87 4.11
CA VAL A 160 -2.04 -10.09 4.26
C VAL A 160 -0.67 -9.78 4.88
N ALA A 161 -0.12 -8.56 4.70
CA ALA A 161 1.24 -8.25 5.12
C ALA A 161 1.47 -8.36 6.65
N PRO A 162 0.62 -7.79 7.54
CA PRO A 162 0.79 -8.00 8.99
C PRO A 162 0.59 -9.46 9.41
N ILE A 163 -0.32 -10.20 8.78
CA ILE A 163 -0.55 -11.62 9.07
C ILE A 163 0.70 -12.44 8.72
N GLY A 164 1.26 -12.22 7.52
CA GLY A 164 2.49 -12.88 7.08
C GLY A 164 3.71 -12.55 7.93
N ALA A 165 3.86 -11.29 8.36
CA ALA A 165 4.96 -10.86 9.22
C ALA A 165 4.88 -11.47 10.63
N SER A 166 3.68 -11.56 11.21
CA SER A 166 3.45 -12.28 12.48
C SER A 166 3.79 -13.76 12.35
N LEU A 167 3.30 -14.41 11.30
CA LEU A 167 3.59 -15.82 11.02
C LEU A 167 5.09 -16.08 10.86
N ALA A 168 5.79 -15.18 10.17
CA ALA A 168 7.23 -15.28 9.94
C ALA A 168 8.04 -15.34 11.24
N VAL A 169 7.60 -14.62 12.28
CA VAL A 169 8.28 -14.54 13.58
C VAL A 169 7.80 -15.63 14.53
N SER A 170 6.48 -15.82 14.62
CA SER A 170 5.90 -16.72 15.64
C SER A 170 5.80 -18.18 15.19
N GLY A 171 5.79 -18.46 13.90
CA GLY A 171 5.45 -19.78 13.35
C GLY A 171 3.96 -20.16 13.53
N VAL A 172 3.15 -19.31 14.14
CA VAL A 172 1.74 -19.57 14.45
C VAL A 172 0.85 -18.78 13.50
N PHE A 173 0.01 -19.49 12.73
CA PHE A 173 -0.88 -18.84 11.76
C PHE A 173 -2.01 -18.04 12.44
N TRP A 174 -2.72 -18.66 13.38
CA TRP A 174 -3.85 -18.03 14.06
C TRP A 174 -3.40 -17.22 15.29
N ARG A 175 -3.12 -15.94 15.06
CA ARG A 175 -2.89 -14.97 16.14
C ARG A 175 -3.88 -13.84 16.03
N LEU A 176 -4.71 -13.68 17.06
CA LEU A 176 -5.76 -12.66 17.08
C LEU A 176 -5.23 -11.24 16.78
N PRO A 177 -4.12 -10.76 17.40
CA PRO A 177 -3.59 -9.43 17.07
C PRO A 177 -3.28 -9.27 15.57
N ALA A 178 -2.64 -10.27 14.95
CA ALA A 178 -2.27 -10.22 13.54
C ALA A 178 -3.48 -10.14 12.61
N PHE A 179 -4.54 -10.89 12.90
CA PHE A 179 -5.78 -10.86 12.12
C PHE A 179 -6.56 -9.57 12.31
N LEU A 180 -6.61 -9.02 13.54
CA LEU A 180 -7.23 -7.72 13.80
C LEU A 180 -6.49 -6.60 13.04
N LEU A 181 -5.15 -6.59 13.09
CA LEU A 181 -4.35 -5.63 12.35
C LEU A 181 -4.50 -5.80 10.83
N GLY A 182 -4.46 -7.05 10.34
CA GLY A 182 -4.64 -7.36 8.91
C GLY A 182 -6.02 -6.94 8.39
N GLY A 183 -7.07 -7.24 9.14
CA GLY A 183 -8.44 -6.80 8.83
C GLY A 183 -8.60 -5.28 8.86
N ALA A 184 -8.02 -4.62 9.87
CA ALA A 184 -8.01 -3.16 9.95
C ALA A 184 -7.30 -2.52 8.76
N VAL A 185 -6.13 -3.04 8.36
CA VAL A 185 -5.38 -2.58 7.17
C VAL A 185 -6.18 -2.81 5.89
N ALA A 186 -6.87 -3.95 5.77
CA ALA A 186 -7.71 -4.23 4.61
C ALA A 186 -8.87 -3.23 4.49
N LEU A 187 -9.58 -2.95 5.57
CA LEU A 187 -10.69 -1.99 5.60
C LEU A 187 -10.20 -0.55 5.38
N TRP A 188 -9.11 -0.17 6.01
CA TRP A 188 -8.48 1.14 5.83
C TRP A 188 -8.05 1.37 4.38
N THR A 189 -7.37 0.37 3.78
CA THR A 189 -6.95 0.43 2.37
C THR A 189 -8.15 0.53 1.44
N PHE A 190 -9.18 -0.26 1.68
CA PHE A 190 -10.42 -0.20 0.91
C PHE A 190 -11.03 1.21 0.98
N GLY A 191 -11.09 1.81 2.17
CA GLY A 191 -11.66 3.14 2.37
C GLY A 191 -10.88 4.24 1.66
N PHE A 192 -9.55 4.29 1.81
CA PHE A 192 -8.77 5.34 1.16
C PHE A 192 -8.71 5.17 -0.38
N ASP A 193 -8.71 3.93 -0.87
CA ASP A 193 -8.69 3.70 -2.31
C ASP A 193 -10.03 4.07 -2.96
N LEU A 194 -11.16 3.91 -2.25
CA LEU A 194 -12.45 4.46 -2.67
C LEU A 194 -12.40 6.00 -2.81
N ILE A 195 -11.82 6.69 -1.83
CA ILE A 195 -11.65 8.15 -1.90
C ILE A 195 -10.79 8.51 -3.12
N TYR A 196 -9.65 7.84 -3.29
CA TYR A 196 -8.74 8.13 -4.38
C TYR A 196 -9.34 7.84 -5.76
N SER A 197 -10.14 6.79 -5.90
CA SER A 197 -10.80 6.41 -7.15
C SER A 197 -11.88 7.40 -7.61
N THR A 198 -12.35 8.30 -6.74
CA THR A 198 -13.27 9.36 -7.15
C THR A 198 -12.65 10.32 -8.18
N LEU A 199 -11.32 10.38 -8.27
CA LEU A 199 -10.59 11.20 -9.22
C LEU A 199 -10.58 10.62 -10.65
N ASP A 200 -10.89 9.32 -10.81
CA ASP A 200 -10.85 8.62 -12.10
C ASP A 200 -12.25 8.31 -12.67
N VAL A 201 -13.32 8.79 -12.06
CA VAL A 201 -14.72 8.43 -12.40
C VAL A 201 -15.04 8.63 -13.89
N GLU A 202 -14.69 9.77 -14.46
CA GLU A 202 -14.98 10.09 -15.86
C GLU A 202 -14.15 9.20 -16.81
N PHE A 203 -12.91 8.95 -16.48
CA PHE A 203 -12.06 8.04 -17.26
C PHE A 203 -12.58 6.60 -17.20
N ASP A 204 -12.93 6.11 -16.00
CA ASP A 204 -13.44 4.74 -15.82
C ASP A 204 -14.73 4.52 -16.60
N LYS A 205 -15.68 5.48 -16.53
CA LYS A 205 -16.93 5.43 -17.33
C LYS A 205 -16.66 5.39 -18.83
N GLY A 206 -15.77 6.26 -19.31
CA GLY A 206 -15.44 6.35 -20.73
C GLY A 206 -14.77 5.10 -21.31
N ARG A 207 -14.15 4.27 -20.45
CA ARG A 207 -13.44 3.03 -20.82
C ARG A 207 -14.20 1.76 -20.44
N GLY A 208 -15.40 1.85 -19.84
CA GLY A 208 -16.16 0.71 -19.38
C GLY A 208 -15.48 -0.06 -18.24
N LEU A 209 -14.60 0.61 -17.47
CA LEU A 209 -13.96 0.01 -16.31
C LEU A 209 -14.89 0.07 -15.10
N TYR A 210 -14.83 -0.98 -14.28
CA TYR A 210 -15.64 -1.07 -13.07
C TYR A 210 -14.86 -0.47 -11.90
N SER A 211 -15.35 0.64 -11.36
CA SER A 211 -14.98 1.14 -10.04
C SER A 211 -16.24 1.46 -9.24
N PHE A 212 -16.15 1.41 -7.93
CA PHE A 212 -17.32 1.67 -7.09
C PHE A 212 -17.91 3.08 -7.35
N PRO A 213 -17.09 4.16 -7.38
CA PRO A 213 -17.64 5.49 -7.64
C PRO A 213 -18.16 5.67 -9.08
N SER A 214 -17.60 4.99 -10.08
CA SER A 214 -18.14 5.07 -11.45
C SER A 214 -19.52 4.43 -11.57
N ARG A 215 -19.81 3.39 -10.78
CA ARG A 215 -21.07 2.64 -10.80
C ARG A 215 -22.12 3.19 -9.85
N TYR A 216 -21.75 3.56 -8.64
CA TYR A 216 -22.66 3.93 -7.56
C TYR A 216 -22.61 5.42 -7.20
N GLY A 217 -21.70 6.19 -7.84
CA GLY A 217 -21.53 7.61 -7.63
C GLY A 217 -20.58 7.97 -6.51
N VAL A 218 -19.99 9.17 -6.61
CA VAL A 218 -18.99 9.70 -5.67
C VAL A 218 -19.53 9.78 -4.24
N ALA A 219 -20.77 10.26 -4.07
CA ALA A 219 -21.36 10.40 -2.73
C ALA A 219 -21.52 9.05 -2.01
N ALA A 220 -21.87 7.98 -2.73
CA ALA A 220 -21.96 6.63 -2.18
C ALA A 220 -20.57 6.09 -1.80
N ALA A 221 -19.56 6.32 -2.64
CA ALA A 221 -18.18 5.92 -2.37
C ALA A 221 -17.63 6.59 -1.11
N LEU A 222 -17.86 7.91 -0.94
CA LEU A 222 -17.41 8.64 0.25
C LEU A 222 -18.15 8.22 1.53
N ARG A 223 -19.43 7.83 1.44
CA ARG A 223 -20.17 7.29 2.61
C ARG A 223 -19.62 5.92 3.00
N LEU A 224 -19.42 5.03 2.02
CA LEU A 224 -18.86 3.71 2.27
C LEU A 224 -17.44 3.83 2.85
N ALA A 225 -16.57 4.65 2.26
CA ALA A 225 -15.22 4.90 2.77
C ALA A 225 -15.22 5.35 4.24
N ARG A 226 -16.18 6.18 4.64
CA ARG A 226 -16.33 6.61 6.04
C ARG A 226 -16.67 5.43 6.96
N GLY A 227 -17.63 4.60 6.58
CA GLY A 227 -17.98 3.40 7.35
C GLY A 227 -16.82 2.42 7.48
N LEU A 228 -16.06 2.22 6.38
CA LEU A 228 -14.87 1.37 6.36
C LEU A 228 -13.76 1.92 7.26
N HIS A 229 -13.52 3.23 7.28
CA HIS A 229 -12.52 3.84 8.17
C HIS A 229 -12.93 3.77 9.65
N VAL A 230 -14.23 3.87 9.97
CA VAL A 230 -14.72 3.62 11.34
C VAL A 230 -14.48 2.17 11.74
N ALA A 231 -14.78 1.21 10.88
CA ALA A 231 -14.52 -0.21 11.13
C ALA A 231 -13.01 -0.51 11.23
N ALA A 232 -12.18 0.12 10.39
CA ALA A 232 -10.72 0.03 10.47
C ALA A 232 -10.20 0.57 11.81
N ALA A 233 -10.71 1.72 12.27
CA ALA A 233 -10.35 2.29 13.57
C ALA A 233 -10.70 1.34 14.72
N ALA A 234 -11.87 0.70 14.66
CA ALA A 234 -12.24 -0.34 15.63
C ALA A 234 -11.29 -1.56 15.58
N GLY A 235 -10.85 -1.96 14.39
CA GLY A 235 -9.87 -3.03 14.21
C GLY A 235 -8.47 -2.64 14.74
N PHE A 236 -7.99 -1.41 14.51
CA PHE A 236 -6.75 -0.91 15.12
C PHE A 236 -6.85 -0.85 16.65
N ALA A 237 -7.97 -0.39 17.20
CA ALA A 237 -8.20 -0.41 18.64
C ALA A 237 -8.21 -1.85 19.18
N GLY A 238 -8.88 -2.77 18.48
CA GLY A 238 -8.89 -4.20 18.81
C GLY A 238 -7.51 -4.83 18.79
N PHE A 239 -6.64 -4.46 17.84
CA PHE A 239 -5.23 -4.88 17.81
C PHE A 239 -4.48 -4.40 19.06
N GLY A 240 -4.58 -3.11 19.39
CA GLY A 240 -3.92 -2.57 20.58
C GLY A 240 -4.37 -3.24 21.87
N TRP A 241 -5.68 -3.53 21.98
CA TRP A 241 -6.26 -4.26 23.10
C TRP A 241 -5.79 -5.73 23.15
N ALA A 242 -5.88 -6.46 22.04
CA ALA A 242 -5.50 -7.87 21.98
C ALA A 242 -3.99 -8.11 22.14
N ALA A 243 -3.17 -7.12 21.77
CA ALA A 243 -1.72 -7.12 21.94
C ALA A 243 -1.27 -6.52 23.29
N HIS A 244 -2.20 -6.14 24.17
CA HIS A 244 -1.95 -5.51 25.47
C HIS A 244 -1.02 -4.29 25.40
N LEU A 245 -1.16 -3.46 24.35
CA LEU A 245 -0.34 -2.28 24.14
C LEU A 245 -0.80 -1.12 25.03
N GLY A 246 0.15 -0.39 25.59
CA GLY A 246 -0.09 0.71 26.53
C GLY A 246 -0.15 2.10 25.89
N ALA A 247 0.18 3.10 26.71
CA ALA A 247 -0.07 4.52 26.41
C ALA A 247 0.57 5.02 25.10
N ALA A 248 1.78 4.55 24.76
CA ALA A 248 2.47 4.97 23.53
C ALA A 248 1.71 4.54 22.28
N TYR A 249 1.16 3.32 22.28
CA TYR A 249 0.31 2.86 21.17
C TYR A 249 -0.96 3.69 21.05
N TRP A 250 -1.66 3.94 22.14
CA TRP A 250 -2.91 4.70 22.15
C TRP A 250 -2.73 6.16 21.72
N ALA A 251 -1.57 6.77 22.04
CA ALA A 251 -1.21 8.08 21.50
C ALA A 251 -1.03 8.04 19.96
N GLY A 252 -0.30 7.05 19.44
CA GLY A 252 -0.16 6.84 17.99
C GLY A 252 -1.50 6.57 17.30
N PHE A 253 -2.38 5.79 17.92
CA PHE A 253 -3.73 5.56 17.46
C PHE A 253 -4.57 6.85 17.43
N GLY A 254 -4.44 7.71 18.44
CA GLY A 254 -5.06 9.04 18.44
C GLY A 254 -4.63 9.91 17.25
N VAL A 255 -3.33 9.91 16.91
CA VAL A 255 -2.80 10.60 15.72
C VAL A 255 -3.38 9.99 14.43
N ALA A 256 -3.48 8.66 14.36
CA ALA A 256 -4.09 7.98 13.22
C ALA A 256 -5.57 8.37 13.04
N LEU A 257 -6.36 8.45 14.12
CA LEU A 257 -7.75 8.89 14.08
C LEU A 257 -7.88 10.34 13.55
N LEU A 258 -7.03 11.25 14.03
CA LEU A 258 -7.01 12.63 13.53
C LEU A 258 -6.69 12.68 12.03
N GLY A 259 -5.77 11.84 11.57
CA GLY A 259 -5.46 11.67 10.15
C GLY A 259 -6.68 11.24 9.34
N LEU A 260 -7.40 10.20 9.77
CA LEU A 260 -8.60 9.73 9.10
C LEU A 260 -9.70 10.81 9.03
N VAL A 261 -9.91 11.54 10.12
CA VAL A 261 -10.86 12.67 10.13
C VAL A 261 -10.44 13.74 9.12
N TRP A 262 -9.16 14.07 9.06
CA TRP A 262 -8.62 15.05 8.13
C TRP A 262 -8.76 14.59 6.68
N GLU A 263 -8.46 13.33 6.37
CA GLU A 263 -8.63 12.75 5.03
C GLU A 263 -10.08 12.90 4.55
N HIS A 264 -11.07 12.59 5.38
CA HIS A 264 -12.48 12.76 5.02
C HIS A 264 -12.93 14.22 4.86
N ARG A 265 -12.30 15.16 5.57
CA ARG A 265 -12.54 16.59 5.35
C ARG A 265 -12.02 17.06 3.99
N LEU A 266 -10.80 16.63 3.63
CA LEU A 266 -10.20 16.98 2.35
C LEU A 266 -10.91 16.29 1.18
N ALA A 267 -11.32 15.04 1.33
CA ALA A 267 -12.06 14.32 0.29
C ALA A 267 -13.38 15.00 -0.13
N ARG A 268 -13.98 15.81 0.76
CA ARG A 268 -15.20 16.57 0.43
C ARG A 268 -14.94 17.73 -0.53
N THR A 269 -13.72 18.22 -0.62
CA THR A 269 -13.40 19.35 -1.51
C THR A 269 -13.35 18.93 -2.98
N LEU A 270 -13.13 17.64 -3.25
CA LEU A 270 -12.92 17.05 -4.58
C LEU A 270 -11.83 17.75 -5.40
N ASP A 271 -10.94 18.50 -4.74
CA ASP A 271 -9.77 19.12 -5.37
C ASP A 271 -8.73 18.05 -5.64
N VAL A 272 -8.47 17.81 -6.94
CA VAL A 272 -7.55 16.74 -7.40
C VAL A 272 -6.14 16.92 -6.84
N GLY A 273 -5.65 18.16 -6.77
CA GLY A 273 -4.30 18.46 -6.27
C GLY A 273 -4.17 18.25 -4.77
N LEU A 274 -5.18 18.65 -4.00
CA LEU A 274 -5.25 18.45 -2.55
C LEU A 274 -5.43 16.96 -2.21
N VAL A 275 -6.37 16.28 -2.87
CA VAL A 275 -6.62 14.84 -2.63
C VAL A 275 -5.38 14.01 -2.94
N ASN A 276 -4.67 14.26 -4.05
CA ASN A 276 -3.45 13.53 -4.40
C ASN A 276 -2.32 13.72 -3.37
N ARG A 277 -2.10 14.95 -2.89
CA ARG A 277 -1.07 15.24 -1.87
C ARG A 277 -1.45 14.66 -0.51
N ALA A 278 -2.68 14.89 -0.10
CA ALA A 278 -3.21 14.40 1.17
C ALA A 278 -3.24 12.88 1.23
N PHE A 279 -3.62 12.21 0.13
CA PHE A 279 -3.63 10.77 0.02
C PHE A 279 -2.31 10.14 0.48
N PHE A 280 -1.18 10.61 -0.04
CA PHE A 280 0.12 10.05 0.35
C PHE A 280 0.49 10.42 1.78
N GLN A 281 0.40 11.70 2.13
CA GLN A 281 0.89 12.24 3.41
C GLN A 281 0.09 11.72 4.60
N ILE A 282 -1.24 11.73 4.51
CA ILE A 282 -2.11 11.31 5.61
C ILE A 282 -2.00 9.80 5.82
N ASN A 283 -2.02 9.01 4.74
CA ASN A 283 -1.92 7.57 4.86
C ASN A 283 -0.54 7.10 5.35
N ALA A 284 0.54 7.80 4.96
CA ALA A 284 1.87 7.59 5.54
C ALA A 284 1.89 7.95 7.04
N MET A 285 1.27 9.07 7.43
CA MET A 285 1.16 9.46 8.84
C MET A 285 0.41 8.43 9.67
N VAL A 286 -0.73 7.93 9.20
CA VAL A 286 -1.52 6.89 9.88
C VAL A 286 -0.67 5.64 10.13
N SER A 287 -0.01 5.12 9.10
CA SER A 287 0.78 3.88 9.21
C SER A 287 2.02 4.05 10.09
N VAL A 288 2.73 5.18 9.96
CA VAL A 288 3.94 5.47 10.73
C VAL A 288 3.61 5.78 12.20
N ALA A 289 2.52 6.50 12.49
CA ALA A 289 2.11 6.79 13.86
C ALA A 289 1.77 5.51 14.64
N LEU A 290 1.05 4.57 14.03
CA LEU A 290 0.76 3.27 14.64
C LEU A 290 2.03 2.44 14.84
N LEU A 291 2.93 2.40 13.86
CA LEU A 291 4.23 1.73 14.01
C LEU A 291 5.06 2.33 15.14
N ALA A 292 5.16 3.66 15.19
CA ALA A 292 5.91 4.36 16.24
C ALA A 292 5.34 4.03 17.64
N GLY A 293 4.01 4.03 17.75
CA GLY A 293 3.33 3.64 18.99
C GLY A 293 3.69 2.23 19.43
N VAL A 294 3.64 1.24 18.53
CA VAL A 294 4.05 -0.15 18.81
C VAL A 294 5.54 -0.22 19.20
N ALA A 295 6.42 0.44 18.44
CA ALA A 295 7.86 0.37 18.66
C ALA A 295 8.28 0.98 20.00
N ILE A 296 7.68 2.13 20.37
CA ILE A 296 7.95 2.79 21.66
C ILE A 296 7.43 1.93 22.80
N GLU A 297 6.20 1.44 22.72
CA GLU A 297 5.59 0.62 23.77
C GLU A 297 6.41 -0.62 24.07
N LEU A 298 6.81 -1.38 23.05
CA LEU A 298 7.58 -2.60 23.23
C LEU A 298 9.00 -2.33 23.79
N ARG A 299 9.62 -1.18 23.47
CA ARG A 299 10.89 -0.76 24.09
C ARG A 299 10.73 -0.39 25.55
N VAL A 300 9.66 0.34 25.91
CA VAL A 300 9.37 0.71 27.31
C VAL A 300 9.17 -0.53 28.15
N VAL A 301 8.37 -1.49 27.70
CA VAL A 301 8.16 -2.77 28.39
C VAL A 301 9.47 -3.56 28.56
N GLN A 302 10.31 -3.63 27.52
CA GLN A 302 11.60 -4.33 27.59
C GLN A 302 12.56 -3.67 28.60
N ASN A 303 12.58 -2.35 28.70
CA ASN A 303 13.44 -1.63 29.64
C ASN A 303 12.94 -1.76 31.10
N ALA A 304 11.64 -1.90 31.31
CA ALA A 304 11.05 -2.11 32.63
C ALA A 304 11.27 -3.54 33.17
N LEU A 305 11.58 -4.50 32.31
CA LEU A 305 11.84 -5.90 32.66
C LEU A 305 13.35 -6.21 32.83
N ARG A 306 14.23 -5.22 32.65
CA ARG A 306 15.67 -5.28 32.92
C ARG A 306 15.99 -4.67 34.28
#